data_60ea1fc2c79bba8fd4411131c64503e9
#
_entry.id   60ea1fc2c79bba8fd4411131c64503e9
#
_cell.length_a   1.000
_cell.length_b   1.000
_cell.length_c   1.000
_cell.angle_alpha   90.00
_cell.angle_beta   90.00
_cell.angle_gamma   90.00
#
_symmetry.space_group_name_H-M   'P 1'
#
loop_
_entity.id
_entity.type
_entity.pdbx_description
1 polymer ?
#
loop_
_entity_poly.entity_id
_entity_poly.type
_entity_poly.pdbx_seq_one_letter_code
_entity_poly.pdbx_strand_id
1 'polypeptide(L)'
;MSIMLYEDPKLARISSKLKKARIAKGYTQDSLSELSGVNIKSIAAYEQSPAKLSNASINTVMKLADSLGVDIEDIINMETLELD
;
A
#
# COMPACT_ATOMS: atom_id res chain seq x y z
N MET A 1 13.09 -13.21 19.24
CA MET A 1 12.71 -12.74 19.09
C MET A 1 12.64 -11.45 18.59
N SER A 2 13.49 -11.10 18.05
CA SER A 2 13.48 -9.86 17.50
C SER A 2 12.24 -9.59 16.80
N ILE A 3 11.60 -10.60 16.51
CA ILE A 3 10.46 -10.48 15.88
C ILE A 3 9.60 -9.58 16.54
N MET A 4 9.75 -9.48 17.80
CA MET A 4 8.95 -8.69 18.51
C MET A 4 8.94 -7.31 18.09
N LEU A 5 9.93 -6.90 17.48
CA LEU A 5 9.97 -5.57 17.10
C LEU A 5 8.86 -5.12 16.27
N TYR A 6 8.43 -5.96 15.38
CA TYR A 6 7.46 -5.44 14.55
C TYR A 6 6.12 -5.64 15.12
N GLU A 7 6.10 -6.09 16.31
CA GLU A 7 4.85 -6.27 16.92
C GLU A 7 4.47 -4.97 17.61
N ASP A 8 5.31 -3.96 17.57
CA ASP A 8 5.01 -2.70 18.17
C ASP A 8 3.71 -2.18 17.55
N PRO A 9 2.68 -1.90 18.33
CA PRO A 9 1.40 -1.44 17.82
C PRO A 9 1.53 -0.17 16.99
N LYS A 10 2.52 0.65 17.31
CA LYS A 10 2.71 1.85 16.57
C LYS A 10 3.11 1.55 15.16
N LEU A 11 4.02 0.61 14.96
CA LEU A 11 4.47 0.26 13.65
C LEU A 11 3.33 -0.40 12.88
N ALA A 12 2.52 -1.19 13.56
CA ALA A 12 1.43 -1.85 12.91
C ALA A 12 0.44 -0.82 12.37
N ARG A 13 0.25 0.27 13.11
CA ARG A 13 -0.69 1.26 12.67
C ARG A 13 -0.24 2.08 11.48
N ILE A 14 1.05 2.21 11.28
CA ILE A 14 1.50 2.97 10.15
C ILE A 14 1.75 2.08 8.94
N SER A 15 1.54 0.78 9.09
CA SER A 15 1.66 -0.09 7.93
C SER A 15 0.51 0.21 6.99
N SER A 16 0.81 0.45 5.74
CA SER A 16 -0.21 0.82 4.79
C SER A 16 -1.04 -0.38 4.36
N LYS A 17 -2.26 -0.11 3.93
CA LYS A 17 -3.13 -1.16 3.43
C LYS A 17 -2.53 -1.71 2.14
N LEU A 18 -1.87 -0.86 1.35
CA LEU A 18 -1.24 -1.29 0.13
C LEU A 18 -0.19 -2.35 0.41
N LYS A 19 0.66 -2.12 1.39
CA LYS A 19 1.70 -3.07 1.71
C LYS A 19 1.10 -4.38 2.20
N LYS A 20 0.06 -4.29 3.02
CA LYS A 20 -0.59 -5.49 3.54
C LYS A 20 -1.21 -6.31 2.41
N ALA A 21 -1.86 -5.64 1.46
CA ALA A 21 -2.47 -6.34 0.34
C ALA A 21 -1.42 -6.99 -0.53
N ARG A 22 -0.30 -6.29 -0.72
CA ARG A 22 0.78 -6.82 -1.53
C ARG A 22 1.36 -8.09 -0.91
N ILE A 23 1.62 -8.02 0.39
CA ILE A 23 2.21 -9.16 1.08
C ILE A 23 1.23 -10.34 1.10
N ALA A 24 -0.05 -10.06 1.26
CA ALA A 24 -1.05 -11.10 1.26
C ALA A 24 -1.09 -11.87 -0.06
N LYS A 25 -0.70 -11.21 -1.15
CA LYS A 25 -0.65 -11.86 -2.45
C LYS A 25 0.69 -12.53 -2.70
N GLY A 26 1.65 -12.35 -1.80
CA GLY A 26 2.97 -12.91 -1.98
C GLY A 26 3.84 -12.15 -2.96
N TYR A 27 3.52 -10.90 -3.21
CA TYR A 27 4.28 -10.10 -4.17
C TYR A 27 5.36 -9.29 -3.49
N THR A 28 6.46 -9.07 -4.20
CA THR A 28 7.48 -8.13 -3.77
C THR A 28 7.10 -6.79 -4.39
N GLN A 29 7.78 -5.72 -4.00
CA GLN A 29 7.55 -4.43 -4.62
C GLN A 29 7.90 -4.50 -6.10
N ASP A 30 8.95 -5.25 -6.46
CA ASP A 30 9.34 -5.42 -7.84
C ASP A 30 8.25 -6.10 -8.65
N SER A 31 7.71 -7.20 -8.15
CA SER A 31 6.70 -7.91 -8.90
C SER A 31 5.43 -7.10 -9.04
N LEU A 32 5.07 -6.35 -8.00
CA LEU A 32 3.88 -5.51 -8.10
C LEU A 32 4.12 -4.40 -9.12
N SER A 33 5.33 -3.86 -9.15
CA SER A 33 5.67 -2.83 -10.12
C SER A 33 5.52 -3.37 -11.54
N GLU A 34 6.01 -4.56 -11.78
CA GLU A 34 5.91 -5.17 -13.10
C GLU A 34 4.48 -5.45 -13.50
N LEU A 35 3.70 -5.96 -12.59
CA LEU A 35 2.32 -6.30 -12.88
C LEU A 35 1.46 -5.07 -13.09
N SER A 36 1.67 -4.04 -12.31
CA SER A 36 0.82 -2.87 -12.35
C SER A 36 1.27 -1.82 -13.35
N GLY A 37 2.54 -1.84 -13.69
CA GLY A 37 3.10 -0.79 -14.52
C GLY A 37 3.39 0.48 -13.73
N VAL A 38 3.27 0.43 -12.40
CA VAL A 38 3.54 1.58 -11.55
C VAL A 38 5.00 1.51 -11.12
N ASN A 39 5.69 2.64 -11.16
CA ASN A 39 7.10 2.71 -10.82
C ASN A 39 7.35 2.20 -9.40
N ILE A 40 8.39 1.39 -9.22
CA ILE A 40 8.69 0.81 -7.93
C ILE A 40 8.98 1.87 -6.87
N LYS A 41 9.55 2.99 -7.25
CA LYS A 41 9.83 4.04 -6.27
C LYS A 41 8.54 4.66 -5.80
N SER A 42 7.54 4.73 -6.66
CA SER A 42 6.24 5.25 -6.29
C SER A 42 5.56 4.27 -5.34
N ILE A 43 5.66 2.98 -5.61
CA ILE A 43 5.07 1.98 -4.74
C ILE A 43 5.70 2.07 -3.36
N ALA A 44 7.02 2.19 -3.29
CA ALA A 44 7.69 2.31 -2.01
C ALA A 44 7.22 3.55 -1.25
N ALA A 45 7.07 4.66 -1.95
CA ALA A 45 6.62 5.89 -1.32
C ALA A 45 5.19 5.77 -0.81
N TYR A 46 4.32 5.11 -1.59
CA TYR A 46 2.93 4.93 -1.18
C TYR A 46 2.84 4.03 0.04
N GLU A 47 3.71 3.03 0.12
CA GLU A 47 3.68 2.13 1.27
C GLU A 47 4.17 2.83 2.53
N GLN A 48 5.11 3.75 2.38
CA GLN A 48 5.62 4.47 3.53
C GLN A 48 4.70 5.60 3.96
N SER A 49 3.98 6.17 3.02
CA SER A 49 3.12 7.29 3.32
C SER A 49 1.76 7.09 2.67
N PRO A 50 0.81 6.50 3.39
CA PRO A 50 -0.51 6.21 2.81
C PRO A 50 -1.21 7.43 2.24
N ALA A 51 -0.95 8.61 2.79
CA ALA A 51 -1.59 9.82 2.28
C ALA A 51 -1.16 10.09 0.84
N LYS A 52 0.04 9.67 0.48
CA LYS A 52 0.51 9.89 -0.89
C LYS A 52 -0.31 9.07 -1.87
N LEU A 53 -0.70 7.86 -1.49
CA LEU A 53 -1.50 7.04 -2.36
C LEU A 53 -2.90 7.64 -2.50
N SER A 54 -3.46 8.18 -1.41
CA SER A 54 -4.77 8.80 -1.46
C SER A 54 -4.78 10.01 -2.39
N ASN A 55 -3.63 10.63 -2.58
CA ASN A 55 -3.52 11.80 -3.44
C ASN A 55 -3.00 11.47 -4.84
N ALA A 56 -2.76 10.20 -5.12
CA ALA A 56 -2.27 9.81 -6.43
C ALA A 56 -3.41 9.85 -7.44
N SER A 57 -3.09 9.78 -8.71
CA SER A 57 -4.11 9.80 -9.74
C SER A 57 -4.94 8.53 -9.61
N ILE A 58 -6.21 8.62 -10.01
CA ILE A 58 -7.09 7.49 -9.92
C ILE A 58 -6.57 6.35 -10.81
N ASN A 59 -5.94 6.67 -11.92
CA ASN A 59 -5.38 5.63 -12.78
C ASN A 59 -4.32 4.82 -12.04
N THR A 60 -3.45 5.49 -11.29
CA THR A 60 -2.41 4.80 -10.55
C THR A 60 -3.02 3.89 -9.50
N VAL A 61 -4.01 4.41 -8.76
CA VAL A 61 -4.65 3.65 -7.71
C VAL A 61 -5.35 2.43 -8.30
N MET A 62 -6.03 2.61 -9.43
CA MET A 62 -6.74 1.51 -10.06
C MET A 62 -5.79 0.44 -10.57
N LYS A 63 -4.65 0.83 -11.12
CA LYS A 63 -3.68 -0.14 -11.61
C LYS A 63 -3.18 -1.01 -10.47
N LEU A 64 -2.94 -0.39 -9.32
CA LEU A 64 -2.47 -1.15 -8.17
C LEU A 64 -3.57 -2.08 -7.64
N ALA A 65 -4.78 -1.57 -7.53
CA ALA A 65 -5.88 -2.38 -7.01
C ALA A 65 -6.17 -3.56 -7.94
N ASP A 66 -6.15 -3.31 -9.26
CA ASP A 66 -6.39 -4.37 -10.22
C ASP A 66 -5.31 -5.44 -10.15
N SER A 67 -4.06 -5.03 -10.02
CA SER A 67 -2.96 -5.98 -9.94
C SER A 67 -3.05 -6.85 -8.70
N LEU A 68 -3.63 -6.30 -7.65
CA LEU A 68 -3.77 -7.02 -6.39
C LEU A 68 -5.10 -7.76 -6.30
N GLY A 69 -5.99 -7.53 -7.26
CA GLY A 69 -7.30 -8.18 -7.25
C GLY A 69 -8.19 -7.71 -6.13
N VAL A 70 -8.05 -6.44 -5.74
CA VAL A 70 -8.86 -5.89 -4.65
C VAL A 70 -9.50 -4.59 -5.10
N ASP A 71 -10.38 -4.06 -4.26
CA ASP A 71 -11.05 -2.80 -4.56
C ASP A 71 -10.16 -1.65 -4.11
N ILE A 72 -10.38 -0.48 -4.67
CA ILE A 72 -9.60 0.70 -4.31
C ILE A 72 -9.62 0.94 -2.82
N GLU A 73 -10.78 0.81 -2.18
CA GLU A 73 -10.87 1.07 -0.76
C GLU A 73 -10.05 0.10 0.08
N ASP A 74 -9.63 -1.01 -0.52
CA ASP A 74 -8.81 -1.98 0.22
C ASP A 74 -7.35 -1.54 0.31
N ILE A 75 -6.94 -0.57 -0.50
CA ILE A 75 -5.55 -0.12 -0.45
C ILE A 75 -5.43 1.35 -0.08
N ILE A 76 -6.53 2.10 -0.04
CA ILE A 76 -6.49 3.48 0.36
C ILE A 76 -6.90 3.58 1.82
N ASN A 77 -6.16 4.34 2.60
CA ASN A 77 -6.50 4.53 3.99
C ASN A 77 -7.55 5.62 4.10
N MET A 78 -8.80 5.20 4.19
CA MET A 78 -9.90 6.15 4.22
C MET A 78 -9.85 7.09 5.41
N GLU A 79 -9.27 6.65 6.50
CA GLU A 79 -9.17 7.50 7.66
C GLU A 79 -8.40 8.76 7.34
N THR A 80 -7.48 8.68 6.41
CA THR A 80 -6.69 9.83 6.07
C THR A 80 -7.60 10.90 5.47
N LEU A 81 -8.64 10.48 4.80
CA LEU A 81 -9.54 11.41 4.16
C LEU A 81 -10.49 11.99 5.17
N GLU A 82 -10.83 11.26 6.16
CA GLU A 82 -11.76 11.72 7.17
C GLU A 82 -11.23 12.74 8.13
N LEU A 83 -9.96 12.84 8.25
CA LEU A 83 -9.38 13.77 9.16
C LEU A 83 -9.53 15.22 8.76
N ASP A 84 -10.03 15.47 7.63
CA ASP A 84 -10.25 16.84 7.21
C ASP A 84 -11.46 17.45 7.85
#